data_0cf09c12058a6b4f0f91ebb558a310ba
#
_entry.id   0cf09c12058a6b4f0f91ebb558a310ba
#
_cell.length_a   1.000
_cell.length_b   1.000
_cell.length_c   1.000
_cell.angle_alpha   90.00
_cell.angle_beta   90.00
_cell.angle_gamma   90.00
#
_symmetry.space_group_name_H-M   'P 1'
#
loop_
_entity.id
_entity.type
_entity.pdbx_description
1 polymer ?
#
loop_
_entity_poly.entity_id
_entity_poly.type
_entity_poly.pdbx_seq_one_letter_code
_entity_poly.pdbx_strand_id
1 'polypeptide(L)'
;LVLGDVRQGVILGASLELISMGFVAIGAAGPPNMQFGSIIATAFAILSGASTEAALTIAVPVAVIGEFLSVIMRMVIAQFSHVADKAIENGQFKKAIHIHLWWSFGFNALVYFIPIFLTVYFGTDLVTNLVAAIPQVITNGLTVAGNLLSALGFAMLLSSMLSKKMFPY
;
A
#
# COMPACT_ATOMS: atom_id res chain seq x y z
N LEU A 1 -13.17 -4.05 -12.54
CA LEU A 1 -14.61 -4.29 -12.41
C LEU A 1 -15.34 -3.00 -12.01
N VAL A 2 -15.01 -2.38 -10.88
CA VAL A 2 -15.72 -1.17 -10.38
C VAL A 2 -15.56 0.01 -11.33
N LEU A 3 -14.35 0.24 -11.85
CA LEU A 3 -14.03 1.35 -12.75
C LEU A 3 -14.14 0.99 -14.25
N GLY A 4 -14.59 -0.21 -14.60
CA GLY A 4 -14.92 -0.64 -15.95
C GLY A 4 -13.75 -1.20 -16.78
N ASP A 5 -12.51 -0.95 -16.45
CA ASP A 5 -11.34 -1.47 -17.17
C ASP A 5 -10.58 -2.54 -16.38
N VAL A 6 -10.98 -3.79 -16.60
CA VAL A 6 -10.37 -4.95 -15.97
C VAL A 6 -8.97 -5.23 -16.53
N ARG A 7 -8.77 -4.99 -17.84
CA ARG A 7 -7.50 -5.28 -18.50
C ARG A 7 -6.38 -4.40 -17.95
N GLN A 8 -6.61 -3.10 -17.88
CA GLN A 8 -5.63 -2.15 -17.35
C GLN A 8 -5.37 -2.42 -15.86
N GLY A 9 -6.41 -2.74 -15.09
CA GLY A 9 -6.27 -3.13 -13.69
C GLY A 9 -5.39 -4.35 -13.46
N VAL A 10 -5.52 -5.39 -14.28
CA VAL A 10 -4.69 -6.61 -14.19
C VAL A 10 -3.23 -6.32 -14.58
N ILE A 11 -3.00 -5.57 -15.66
CA ILE A 11 -1.64 -5.23 -16.11
C ILE A 11 -0.91 -4.41 -15.05
N LEU A 12 -1.55 -3.37 -14.52
CA LEU A 12 -0.99 -2.53 -13.47
C LEU A 12 -0.78 -3.32 -12.17
N GLY A 13 -1.77 -4.10 -11.76
CA GLY A 13 -1.68 -4.92 -10.55
C GLY A 13 -0.51 -5.90 -10.60
N ALA A 14 -0.33 -6.62 -11.72
CA ALA A 14 0.79 -7.54 -11.90
C ALA A 14 2.15 -6.83 -11.86
N SER A 15 2.28 -5.67 -12.51
CA SER A 15 3.52 -4.89 -12.51
C SER A 15 3.86 -4.36 -11.12
N LEU A 16 2.86 -3.87 -10.38
CA LEU A 16 3.03 -3.34 -9.02
C LEU A 16 3.31 -4.45 -8.01
N GLU A 17 2.76 -5.64 -8.22
CA GLU A 17 3.08 -6.82 -7.41
C GLU A 17 4.55 -7.23 -7.56
N LEU A 18 5.08 -7.23 -8.79
CA LEU A 18 6.50 -7.47 -9.02
C LEU A 18 7.40 -6.44 -8.30
N ILE A 19 7.01 -5.17 -8.31
CA ILE A 19 7.72 -4.12 -7.56
C ILE A 19 7.64 -4.41 -6.05
N SER A 20 6.46 -4.79 -5.55
CA SER A 20 6.25 -5.05 -4.12
C SER A 20 7.12 -6.20 -3.59
N MET A 21 7.33 -7.23 -4.42
CA MET A 21 8.20 -8.37 -4.07
C MET A 21 9.67 -7.98 -3.89
N GLY A 22 10.12 -6.88 -4.50
CA GLY A 22 11.46 -6.34 -4.30
C GLY A 22 11.66 -5.61 -2.98
N PHE A 23 10.59 -5.26 -2.28
CA PHE A 23 10.68 -4.60 -0.98
C PHE A 23 10.81 -5.63 0.15
N VAL A 24 11.89 -5.53 0.91
CA VAL A 24 12.12 -6.37 2.09
C VAL A 24 12.02 -5.49 3.34
N ALA A 25 11.24 -5.93 4.31
CA ALA A 25 11.18 -5.27 5.61
C ALA A 25 12.52 -5.44 6.34
N ILE A 26 13.18 -4.34 6.68
CA ILE A 26 14.45 -4.33 7.40
C ILE A 26 14.22 -3.71 8.78
N GLY A 27 14.08 -4.56 9.78
CA GLY A 27 13.84 -4.12 11.15
C GLY A 27 12.51 -3.38 11.32
N ALA A 28 12.54 -2.21 11.95
CA ALA A 28 11.36 -1.38 12.20
C ALA A 28 10.92 -0.55 10.98
N ALA A 29 11.74 -0.48 9.94
CA ALA A 29 11.38 0.23 8.71
C ALA A 29 10.44 -0.65 7.86
N GLY A 30 9.18 -0.29 7.82
CA GLY A 30 8.19 -0.92 6.94
C GLY A 30 8.45 -0.57 5.47
N PRO A 31 8.22 -1.50 4.54
CA PRO A 31 8.24 -1.17 3.11
C PRO A 31 7.09 -0.22 2.77
N PRO A 32 7.17 0.52 1.66
CA PRO A 32 6.06 1.34 1.17
C PRO A 32 4.77 0.51 1.07
N ASN A 33 3.64 1.10 1.44
CA ASN A 33 2.35 0.42 1.38
C ASN A 33 1.88 0.28 -0.07
N MET A 34 2.40 -0.76 -0.75
CA MET A 34 2.10 -0.99 -2.17
C MET A 34 0.64 -1.33 -2.42
N GLN A 35 -0.08 -1.88 -1.45
CA GLN A 35 -1.53 -2.12 -1.57
C GLN A 35 -2.27 -0.79 -1.74
N PHE A 36 -1.95 0.20 -0.89
CA PHE A 36 -2.51 1.54 -0.99
C PHE A 36 -2.09 2.24 -2.29
N GLY A 37 -0.80 2.18 -2.61
CA GLY A 37 -0.24 2.75 -3.84
C GLY A 37 -0.85 2.16 -5.11
N SER A 38 -1.04 0.85 -5.15
CA SER A 38 -1.59 0.16 -6.33
C SER A 38 -3.06 0.50 -6.58
N ILE A 39 -3.87 0.59 -5.53
CA ILE A 39 -5.30 0.95 -5.66
C ILE A 39 -5.41 2.37 -6.23
N ILE A 40 -4.67 3.32 -5.66
CA ILE A 40 -4.73 4.73 -6.10
C ILE A 40 -4.14 4.90 -7.50
N ALA A 41 -3.00 4.29 -7.80
CA ALA A 41 -2.38 4.38 -9.12
C ALA A 41 -3.24 3.75 -10.21
N THR A 42 -3.91 2.63 -9.92
CA THR A 42 -4.83 1.99 -10.85
C THR A 42 -6.09 2.84 -11.06
N ALA A 43 -6.65 3.41 -9.99
CA ALA A 43 -7.77 4.33 -10.10
C ALA A 43 -7.39 5.57 -10.93
N PHE A 44 -6.21 6.14 -10.67
CA PHE A 44 -5.66 7.26 -11.45
C PHE A 44 -5.57 6.92 -12.93
N ALA A 45 -4.95 5.79 -13.29
CA ALA A 45 -4.77 5.39 -14.68
C ALA A 45 -6.10 5.21 -15.42
N ILE A 46 -7.06 4.56 -14.79
CA ILE A 46 -8.37 4.28 -15.40
C ILE A 46 -9.19 5.58 -15.55
N LEU A 47 -9.18 6.46 -14.53
CA LEU A 47 -9.97 7.70 -14.55
C LEU A 47 -9.38 8.78 -15.45
N SER A 48 -8.04 8.87 -15.54
CA SER A 48 -7.36 9.88 -16.37
C SER A 48 -7.06 9.39 -17.79
N GLY A 49 -7.22 8.09 -18.07
CA GLY A 49 -6.72 7.49 -19.32
C GLY A 49 -5.19 7.52 -19.44
N ALA A 50 -4.48 7.65 -18.32
CA ALA A 50 -3.02 7.71 -18.31
C ALA A 50 -2.40 6.37 -18.72
N SER A 51 -1.16 6.44 -19.25
CA SER A 51 -0.43 5.24 -19.61
C SER A 51 -0.04 4.41 -18.37
N THR A 52 0.23 3.13 -18.60
CA THR A 52 0.71 2.21 -17.55
C THR A 52 1.98 2.74 -16.88
N GLU A 53 2.90 3.30 -17.67
CA GLU A 53 4.17 3.85 -17.19
C GLU A 53 3.95 5.05 -16.26
N ALA A 54 3.02 5.95 -16.62
CA ALA A 54 2.67 7.09 -15.79
C ALA A 54 2.06 6.64 -14.45
N ALA A 55 1.20 5.64 -14.47
CA ALA A 55 0.60 5.08 -13.26
C ALA A 55 1.65 4.41 -12.35
N LEU A 56 2.59 3.66 -12.92
CA LEU A 56 3.69 3.05 -12.16
C LEU A 56 4.60 4.10 -11.52
N THR A 57 4.86 5.20 -12.21
CA THR A 57 5.67 6.31 -11.68
C THR A 57 5.01 6.94 -10.44
N ILE A 58 3.68 7.02 -10.42
CA ILE A 58 2.91 7.60 -9.31
C ILE A 58 2.75 6.59 -8.15
N ALA A 59 2.69 5.29 -8.45
CA ALA A 59 2.39 4.26 -7.47
C ALA A 59 3.38 4.24 -6.29
N VAL A 60 4.67 4.35 -6.55
CA VAL A 60 5.70 4.28 -5.50
C VAL A 60 5.66 5.49 -4.56
N PRO A 61 5.62 6.75 -5.04
CA PRO A 61 5.41 7.91 -4.16
C PRO A 61 4.13 7.81 -3.32
N VAL A 62 3.02 7.41 -3.93
CA VAL A 62 1.75 7.23 -3.22
C VAL A 62 1.83 6.10 -2.18
N ALA A 63 2.54 5.01 -2.48
CA ALA A 63 2.77 3.94 -1.52
C ALA A 63 3.57 4.40 -0.29
N VAL A 64 4.53 5.31 -0.48
CA VAL A 64 5.27 5.94 0.63
C VAL A 64 4.33 6.78 1.50
N ILE A 65 3.44 7.58 0.91
CA ILE A 65 2.41 8.31 1.66
C ILE A 65 1.52 7.33 2.42
N GLY A 66 1.12 6.22 1.78
CA GLY A 66 0.34 5.15 2.40
C GLY A 66 1.04 4.53 3.60
N GLU A 67 2.37 4.39 3.59
CA GLU A 67 3.13 3.89 4.74
C GLU A 67 3.11 4.90 5.90
N PHE A 68 3.22 6.21 5.65
CA PHE A 68 3.03 7.21 6.70
C PHE A 68 1.65 7.11 7.35
N LEU A 69 0.59 6.95 6.57
CA LEU A 69 -0.75 6.71 7.09
C LEU A 69 -0.82 5.43 7.93
N SER A 70 -0.16 4.37 7.48
CA SER A 70 -0.07 3.09 8.22
C SER A 70 0.64 3.24 9.57
N VAL A 71 1.70 4.06 9.64
CA VAL A 71 2.41 4.35 10.89
C VAL A 71 1.51 5.11 11.86
N ILE A 72 0.85 6.16 11.40
CA ILE A 72 -0.11 6.93 12.22
C ILE A 72 -1.23 6.02 12.72
N MET A 73 -1.78 5.19 11.83
CA MET A 73 -2.82 4.22 12.18
C MET A 73 -2.36 3.27 13.28
N ARG A 74 -1.16 2.70 13.18
CA ARG A 74 -0.59 1.81 14.21
C ARG A 74 -0.45 2.51 15.56
N MET A 75 -0.02 3.79 15.57
CA MET A 75 0.06 4.57 16.81
C MET A 75 -1.29 4.78 17.47
N VAL A 76 -2.33 5.07 16.68
CA VAL A 76 -3.70 5.26 17.21
C VAL A 76 -4.28 3.92 17.69
N ILE A 77 -4.09 2.83 16.95
CA ILE A 77 -4.57 1.50 17.36
C ILE A 77 -3.90 1.03 18.67
N ALA A 78 -2.63 1.39 18.88
CA ALA A 78 -1.95 1.09 20.14
C ALA A 78 -2.67 1.73 21.35
N GLN A 79 -3.27 2.92 21.19
CA GLN A 79 -4.09 3.54 22.25
C GLN A 79 -5.37 2.74 22.53
N PHE A 80 -5.99 2.15 21.50
CA PHE A 80 -7.15 1.27 21.69
C PHE A 80 -6.78 0.01 22.47
N SER A 81 -5.59 -0.53 22.27
CA SER A 81 -5.07 -1.65 23.06
C SER A 81 -4.97 -1.29 24.54
N HIS A 82 -4.43 -0.13 24.90
CA HIS A 82 -4.38 0.34 26.29
C HIS A 82 -5.77 0.51 26.92
N VAL A 83 -6.76 0.95 26.14
CA VAL A 83 -8.16 1.05 26.63
C VAL A 83 -8.76 -0.35 26.84
N ALA A 84 -8.44 -1.29 25.96
CA ALA A 84 -8.87 -2.68 26.10
C ALA A 84 -8.23 -3.36 27.32
N ASP A 85 -6.94 -3.12 27.58
CA ASP A 85 -6.23 -3.66 28.74
C ASP A 85 -6.88 -3.21 30.05
N LYS A 86 -7.19 -1.89 30.18
CA LYS A 86 -7.92 -1.37 31.34
C LYS A 86 -9.33 -1.99 31.50
N ALA A 87 -9.99 -2.32 30.39
CA ALA A 87 -11.29 -2.99 30.46
C ALA A 87 -11.14 -4.43 30.97
N ILE A 88 -10.05 -5.13 30.61
CA ILE A 88 -9.72 -6.47 31.10
C ILE A 88 -9.41 -6.44 32.60
N GLU A 89 -8.60 -5.49 33.06
CA GLU A 89 -8.29 -5.31 34.50
C GLU A 89 -9.56 -5.10 35.34
N ASN A 90 -10.58 -4.45 34.77
CA ASN A 90 -11.88 -4.25 35.42
C ASN A 90 -12.86 -5.42 35.20
N GLY A 91 -12.42 -6.57 34.66
CA GLY A 91 -13.26 -7.73 34.39
C GLY A 91 -14.26 -7.57 33.26
N GLN A 92 -14.15 -6.51 32.45
CA GLN A 92 -15.09 -6.20 31.36
C GLN A 92 -14.65 -6.82 30.03
N PHE A 93 -14.52 -8.15 29.96
CA PHE A 93 -13.99 -8.87 28.81
C PHE A 93 -14.78 -8.60 27.50
N LYS A 94 -16.12 -8.51 27.56
CA LYS A 94 -16.94 -8.22 26.38
C LYS A 94 -16.62 -6.86 25.78
N LYS A 95 -16.37 -5.86 26.63
CA LYS A 95 -15.98 -4.51 26.21
C LYS A 95 -14.60 -4.49 25.58
N ALA A 96 -13.64 -5.20 26.16
CA ALA A 96 -12.30 -5.33 25.60
C ALA A 96 -12.32 -5.96 24.19
N ILE A 97 -13.07 -7.05 24.02
CA ILE A 97 -13.24 -7.71 22.70
C ILE A 97 -13.91 -6.75 21.71
N HIS A 98 -14.92 -6.01 22.12
CA HIS A 98 -15.62 -5.04 21.26
C HIS A 98 -14.68 -3.91 20.80
N ILE A 99 -13.88 -3.36 21.70
CA ILE A 99 -12.88 -2.33 21.38
C ILE A 99 -11.86 -2.90 20.40
N HIS A 100 -11.30 -4.06 20.70
CA HIS A 100 -10.24 -4.64 19.87
C HIS A 100 -10.72 -5.01 18.45
N LEU A 101 -11.92 -5.59 18.32
CA LEU A 101 -12.46 -5.98 17.02
C LEU A 101 -13.08 -4.80 16.26
N TRP A 102 -14.08 -4.15 16.82
CA TRP A 102 -14.88 -3.19 16.07
C TRP A 102 -14.23 -1.82 15.93
N TRP A 103 -13.59 -1.31 16.99
CA TRP A 103 -12.93 -0.01 16.92
C TRP A 103 -11.67 -0.07 16.07
N SER A 104 -10.86 -1.10 16.24
CA SER A 104 -9.64 -1.27 15.41
C SER A 104 -9.99 -1.52 13.95
N PHE A 105 -10.98 -2.38 13.67
CA PHE A 105 -11.45 -2.63 12.31
C PHE A 105 -12.06 -1.38 11.67
N GLY A 106 -12.97 -0.70 12.38
CA GLY A 106 -13.63 0.51 11.86
C GLY A 106 -12.63 1.63 11.59
N PHE A 107 -11.68 1.85 12.48
CA PHE A 107 -10.64 2.85 12.31
C PHE A 107 -9.71 2.50 11.12
N ASN A 108 -9.30 1.24 11.01
CA ASN A 108 -8.50 0.75 9.89
C ASN A 108 -9.22 0.97 8.55
N ALA A 109 -10.48 0.53 8.47
CA ALA A 109 -11.29 0.71 7.29
C ALA A 109 -11.43 2.19 6.89
N LEU A 110 -11.64 3.08 7.86
CA LEU A 110 -11.83 4.50 7.64
C LEU A 110 -10.55 5.18 7.14
N VAL A 111 -9.40 4.85 7.71
CA VAL A 111 -8.09 5.41 7.30
C VAL A 111 -7.75 5.09 5.84
N TYR A 112 -8.10 3.90 5.35
CA TYR A 112 -7.90 3.54 3.95
C TYR A 112 -9.04 4.00 3.05
N PHE A 113 -10.29 3.92 3.53
CA PHE A 113 -11.46 4.29 2.74
C PHE A 113 -11.48 5.76 2.35
N ILE A 114 -11.17 6.67 3.29
CA ILE A 114 -11.22 8.11 3.04
C ILE A 114 -10.31 8.53 1.88
N PRO A 115 -8.99 8.25 1.86
CA PRO A 115 -8.13 8.67 0.77
C PRO A 115 -8.49 8.02 -0.56
N ILE A 116 -8.86 6.74 -0.55
CA ILE A 116 -9.28 6.03 -1.77
C ILE A 116 -10.57 6.64 -2.32
N PHE A 117 -11.55 6.87 -1.46
CA PHE A 117 -12.82 7.50 -1.85
C PHE A 117 -12.61 8.91 -2.41
N LEU A 118 -11.78 9.72 -1.75
CA LEU A 118 -11.45 11.06 -2.22
C LEU A 118 -10.76 11.02 -3.60
N THR A 119 -9.85 10.08 -3.81
CA THR A 119 -9.18 9.91 -5.11
C THR A 119 -10.17 9.56 -6.22
N VAL A 120 -11.10 8.66 -5.94
CA VAL A 120 -12.10 8.25 -6.93
C VAL A 120 -13.14 9.34 -7.16
N TYR A 121 -13.56 10.07 -6.11
CA TYR A 121 -14.59 11.08 -6.16
C TYR A 121 -14.11 12.40 -6.78
N PHE A 122 -12.97 12.90 -6.34
CA PHE A 122 -12.38 14.16 -6.85
C PHE A 122 -11.53 13.96 -8.11
N GLY A 123 -11.34 12.71 -8.51
CA GLY A 123 -10.58 12.39 -9.71
C GLY A 123 -9.08 12.54 -9.54
N THR A 124 -8.42 12.72 -10.68
CA THR A 124 -6.95 12.65 -10.80
C THR A 124 -6.21 13.86 -10.23
N ASP A 125 -6.88 15.00 -10.10
CA ASP A 125 -6.26 16.26 -9.69
C ASP A 125 -5.67 16.18 -8.27
N LEU A 126 -6.36 15.47 -7.38
CA LEU A 126 -5.88 15.27 -6.00
C LEU A 126 -4.57 14.49 -5.98
N VAL A 127 -4.48 13.40 -6.72
CA VAL A 127 -3.27 12.56 -6.79
C VAL A 127 -2.13 13.33 -7.46
N THR A 128 -2.41 14.03 -8.55
CA THR A 128 -1.43 14.85 -9.26
C THR A 128 -0.87 15.93 -8.37
N ASN A 129 -1.71 16.64 -7.61
CA ASN A 129 -1.28 17.68 -6.67
C ASN A 129 -0.46 17.12 -5.51
N LEU A 130 -0.85 15.96 -4.96
CA LEU A 130 -0.08 15.30 -3.90
C LEU A 130 1.30 14.88 -4.37
N VAL A 131 1.39 14.29 -5.58
CA VAL A 131 2.68 13.87 -6.15
C VAL A 131 3.53 15.09 -6.53
N ALA A 132 2.92 16.16 -7.04
CA ALA A 132 3.62 17.41 -7.35
C ALA A 132 4.17 18.12 -6.09
N ALA A 133 3.59 17.89 -4.92
CA ALA A 133 4.11 18.40 -3.65
C ALA A 133 5.41 17.71 -3.20
N ILE A 134 5.71 16.52 -3.75
CA ILE A 134 6.95 15.79 -3.46
C ILE A 134 8.07 16.38 -4.34
N PRO A 135 9.23 16.77 -3.76
CA PRO A 135 10.37 17.26 -4.54
C PRO A 135 10.76 16.28 -5.65
N GLN A 136 11.00 16.79 -6.86
CA GLN A 136 11.32 15.98 -8.05
C GLN A 136 12.51 15.03 -7.86
N VAL A 137 13.50 15.43 -7.07
CA VAL A 137 14.66 14.59 -6.74
C VAL A 137 14.21 13.29 -6.04
N ILE A 138 13.25 13.39 -5.11
CA ILE A 138 12.69 12.23 -4.40
C ILE A 138 11.86 11.39 -5.35
N THR A 139 10.98 11.99 -6.14
CA THR A 139 10.14 11.28 -7.10
C THR A 139 10.97 10.54 -8.14
N ASN A 140 12.00 11.18 -8.69
CA ASN A 140 12.92 10.53 -9.63
C ASN A 140 13.68 9.37 -8.99
N GLY A 141 14.17 9.56 -7.74
CA GLY A 141 14.82 8.50 -6.98
C GLY A 141 13.90 7.31 -6.73
N LEU A 142 12.65 7.57 -6.35
CA LEU A 142 11.64 6.53 -6.13
C LEU A 142 11.27 5.78 -7.42
N THR A 143 11.21 6.49 -8.56
CA THR A 143 10.94 5.87 -9.87
C THR A 143 12.08 4.94 -10.27
N VAL A 144 13.34 5.37 -10.12
CA VAL A 144 14.52 4.52 -10.39
C VAL A 144 14.54 3.31 -9.45
N ALA A 145 14.30 3.53 -8.16
CA ALA A 145 14.19 2.45 -7.18
C ALA A 145 13.07 1.47 -7.53
N GLY A 146 11.88 1.94 -7.92
CA GLY A 146 10.75 1.11 -8.33
C GLY A 146 11.09 0.21 -9.54
N ASN A 147 11.77 0.75 -10.54
CA ASN A 147 12.20 0.00 -11.70
C ASN A 147 13.23 -1.10 -11.34
N LEU A 148 14.20 -0.76 -10.47
CA LEU A 148 15.19 -1.73 -9.99
C LEU A 148 14.54 -2.81 -9.11
N LEU A 149 13.58 -2.43 -8.26
CA LEU A 149 12.85 -3.35 -7.41
C LEU A 149 11.98 -4.34 -8.20
N SER A 150 11.43 -3.93 -9.33
CA SER A 150 10.72 -4.85 -10.23
C SER A 150 11.63 -5.97 -10.74
N ALA A 151 12.85 -5.62 -11.14
CA ALA A 151 13.85 -6.61 -11.58
C ALA A 151 14.30 -7.52 -10.42
N LEU A 152 14.51 -6.94 -9.23
CA LEU A 152 14.84 -7.70 -8.02
C LEU A 152 13.70 -8.62 -7.59
N GLY A 153 12.45 -8.16 -7.65
CA GLY A 153 11.27 -8.97 -7.36
C GLY A 153 11.18 -10.20 -8.27
N PHE A 154 11.41 -10.00 -9.57
CA PHE A 154 11.46 -11.11 -10.51
C PHE A 154 12.63 -12.07 -10.22
N ALA A 155 13.81 -11.55 -9.89
CA ALA A 155 14.96 -12.36 -9.49
C ALA A 155 14.70 -13.18 -8.22
N MET A 156 14.00 -12.60 -7.22
CA MET A 156 13.59 -13.29 -6.00
C MET A 156 12.59 -14.43 -6.29
N LEU A 157 11.62 -14.19 -7.18
CA LEU A 157 10.70 -15.23 -7.65
C LEU A 157 11.47 -16.39 -8.28
N LEU A 158 12.35 -16.10 -9.23
CA LEU A 158 13.18 -17.13 -9.86
C LEU A 158 14.04 -17.88 -8.83
N SER A 159 14.66 -17.16 -7.90
CA SER A 159 15.47 -17.77 -6.84
C SER A 159 14.64 -18.70 -5.94
N SER A 160 13.41 -18.33 -5.61
CA SER A 160 12.51 -19.17 -4.81
C SER A 160 12.07 -20.45 -5.57
N MET A 161 11.88 -20.35 -6.87
CA MET A 161 11.50 -21.48 -7.73
C MET A 161 12.69 -22.39 -8.07
N LEU A 162 13.91 -21.81 -8.19
CA LEU A 162 15.15 -22.51 -8.52
C LEU A 162 15.93 -22.97 -7.26
N SER A 163 15.26 -23.18 -6.14
CA SER A 163 15.86 -23.71 -4.93
C SER A 163 16.60 -25.04 -5.24
N LYS A 164 17.84 -25.18 -4.71
CA LYS A 164 18.69 -26.38 -4.92
C LYS A 164 18.02 -27.73 -4.60
N LYS A 165 16.92 -27.71 -3.85
CA LYS A 165 16.13 -28.91 -3.56
C LYS A 165 15.26 -29.37 -4.73
N MET A 166 15.03 -28.53 -5.74
CA MET A 166 14.20 -28.88 -6.91
C MET A 166 14.99 -29.50 -8.06
N PHE A 167 16.33 -29.45 -8.00
CA PHE A 167 17.21 -30.14 -8.93
C PHE A 167 18.07 -31.16 -8.17
N PRO A 168 17.54 -32.35 -7.82
CA PRO A 168 18.40 -33.45 -7.46
C PRO A 168 19.18 -33.82 -8.70
N TYR A 169 20.51 -33.94 -8.57
CA TYR A 169 21.43 -34.41 -9.61
C TYR A 169 20.93 -35.66 -10.26
#